data_bc58f7f8cc1755cd37883bbf36e4fccb
#
_entry.id   bc58f7f8cc1755cd37883bbf36e4fccb
#
_cell.length_a   1.000
_cell.length_b   1.000
_cell.length_c   1.000
_cell.angle_alpha   90.00
_cell.angle_beta   90.00
_cell.angle_gamma   90.00
#
_symmetry.space_group_name_H-M   'P 1'
#
loop_
_entity.id
_entity.type
_entity.pdbx_description
1 polymer ?
#
loop_
_entity_poly.entity_id
_entity_poly.type
_entity_poly.pdbx_seq_one_letter_code
_entity_poly.pdbx_strand_id
1 'polypeptide(L)'
;LIASRGEVAGRIARTCRRLGVAVAGVHSSADADALHVREIGESIAIGGAAASDSYLRIDAVIDAAKATGAQAIHPGFGFLAENAAFARAVEAAGLIFIGPTPDVIERLGDKALAKQEADVAGVPIIPGSTTPSEDKAEVERIVRDTGLPVMLKAAAGGGGKGMRVVSTFDGLADDIESAMREAKNAFGSAGLIVEKLIPRGRHIEIQILGDGKGNVIHLFERECTLQRRHQKVIEEAPAANLPAALRDRMAADAVRLGKQLNYRGAGTVEFILQDDAYYFLEVNPRLQVEHPVTESITGLDIVELMLRIASGEGLPLTQAQIACHGHAVEARICAEDPANNFLPSTGDIVHVSFPAGDIRVETGVESGSVVTPYYDSMLAKLIAFAPTRDEALDKLRGAVDATSIFGVTTNQAFLSNLLNWPETRKATFHTRSIDESIGQLTAAPSESNREALALGACFWMMRQRKIAARDPWQSRDLTGWHMAAGDAGLSPIPELHLTTAGHSATIRFAPVQANGAMTVGINDDHVT
;
A
#
# COMPACT_ATOMS: atom_id res chain seq x y z
N LEU A 1 -21.06 1.95 9.07
CA LEU A 1 -20.64 2.52 7.79
C LEU A 1 -19.14 2.29 7.58
N ILE A 2 -18.70 1.99 6.35
CA ILE A 2 -17.29 1.96 5.96
C ILE A 2 -16.95 3.26 5.22
N ALA A 3 -16.13 4.12 5.85
CA ALA A 3 -15.72 5.41 5.31
C ALA A 3 -14.38 5.30 4.55
N SER A 4 -14.32 4.37 3.60
CA SER A 4 -13.12 4.10 2.79
C SER A 4 -13.52 3.49 1.45
N ARG A 5 -12.54 3.23 0.57
CA ARG A 5 -12.72 2.69 -0.78
C ARG A 5 -11.75 1.56 -1.09
N GLY A 6 -11.93 0.95 -2.25
CA GLY A 6 -10.98 -0.03 -2.79
C GLY A 6 -10.94 -1.32 -1.97
N GLU A 7 -9.78 -1.95 -1.91
CA GLU A 7 -9.62 -3.28 -1.31
C GLU A 7 -9.96 -3.30 0.19
N VAL A 8 -9.62 -2.24 0.94
CA VAL A 8 -9.86 -2.20 2.38
C VAL A 8 -11.35 -2.12 2.71
N ALA A 9 -12.15 -1.45 1.87
CA ALA A 9 -13.60 -1.41 2.07
C ALA A 9 -14.22 -2.81 1.89
N GLY A 10 -13.82 -3.55 0.83
CA GLY A 10 -14.18 -4.95 0.64
C GLY A 10 -13.69 -5.85 1.78
N ARG A 11 -12.44 -5.66 2.24
CA ARG A 11 -11.85 -6.40 3.36
C ARG A 11 -12.65 -6.24 4.65
N ILE A 12 -13.01 -5.02 5.02
CA ILE A 12 -13.82 -4.74 6.21
C ILE A 12 -15.22 -5.34 6.06
N ALA A 13 -15.85 -5.17 4.90
CA ALA A 13 -17.19 -5.69 4.62
C ALA A 13 -17.26 -7.22 4.77
N ARG A 14 -16.23 -7.96 4.33
CA ARG A 14 -16.17 -9.43 4.49
C ARG A 14 -16.20 -9.85 5.95
N THR A 15 -15.41 -9.20 6.82
CA THR A 15 -15.44 -9.49 8.26
C THR A 15 -16.78 -9.14 8.88
N CYS A 16 -17.36 -7.97 8.58
CA CYS A 16 -18.67 -7.58 9.09
C CYS A 16 -19.75 -8.61 8.71
N ARG A 17 -19.79 -9.07 7.45
CA ARG A 17 -20.74 -10.10 7.02
C ARG A 17 -20.55 -11.42 7.74
N ARG A 18 -19.30 -11.87 7.93
CA ARG A 18 -18.98 -13.09 8.69
C ARG A 18 -19.50 -13.01 10.12
N LEU A 19 -19.51 -11.81 10.70
CA LEU A 19 -20.03 -11.56 12.05
C LEU A 19 -21.54 -11.28 12.10
N GLY A 20 -22.22 -11.24 10.97
CA GLY A 20 -23.63 -10.87 10.89
C GLY A 20 -23.91 -9.37 11.13
N VAL A 21 -22.89 -8.51 10.99
CA VAL A 21 -23.00 -7.06 11.12
C VAL A 21 -23.43 -6.45 9.78
N ALA A 22 -24.50 -5.70 9.77
CA ALA A 22 -24.96 -4.96 8.59
C ALA A 22 -23.93 -3.91 8.16
N VAL A 23 -23.73 -3.75 6.85
CA VAL A 23 -22.70 -2.90 6.28
C VAL A 23 -23.29 -1.96 5.24
N ALA A 24 -22.93 -0.67 5.34
CA ALA A 24 -23.11 0.31 4.28
C ALA A 24 -21.77 0.95 3.94
N GLY A 25 -21.58 1.36 2.69
CA GLY A 25 -20.40 2.04 2.21
C GLY A 25 -20.65 3.46 1.75
N VAL A 26 -19.59 4.15 1.37
CA VAL A 26 -19.64 5.44 0.69
C VAL A 26 -18.87 5.36 -0.64
N HIS A 27 -19.23 6.22 -1.59
CA HIS A 27 -18.51 6.33 -2.85
C HIS A 27 -18.53 7.75 -3.41
N SER A 28 -17.45 8.11 -4.11
CA SER A 28 -17.41 9.29 -4.96
C SER A 28 -18.06 9.01 -6.32
N SER A 29 -18.27 10.05 -7.13
CA SER A 29 -18.77 9.86 -8.49
C SER A 29 -17.84 9.00 -9.37
N ALA A 30 -16.53 8.97 -9.10
CA ALA A 30 -15.57 8.14 -9.82
C ALA A 30 -15.62 6.66 -9.42
N ASP A 31 -16.17 6.35 -8.26
CA ASP A 31 -16.24 4.99 -7.71
C ASP A 31 -17.66 4.39 -7.77
N ALA A 32 -18.62 5.03 -8.43
CA ALA A 32 -20.03 4.59 -8.45
C ALA A 32 -20.19 3.12 -8.87
N ASP A 33 -19.36 2.66 -9.81
CA ASP A 33 -19.34 1.29 -10.33
C ASP A 33 -18.16 0.45 -9.81
N ALA A 34 -17.44 0.92 -8.77
CA ALA A 34 -16.28 0.24 -8.25
C ALA A 34 -16.63 -1.11 -7.58
N LEU A 35 -15.67 -2.04 -7.57
CA LEU A 35 -15.86 -3.38 -7.00
C LEU A 35 -16.39 -3.33 -5.56
N HIS A 36 -15.79 -2.52 -4.70
CA HIS A 36 -16.21 -2.43 -3.29
C HIS A 36 -17.66 -1.93 -3.12
N VAL A 37 -18.15 -1.05 -4.00
CA VAL A 37 -19.54 -0.58 -3.97
C VAL A 37 -20.50 -1.73 -4.26
N ARG A 38 -20.20 -2.54 -5.28
CA ARG A 38 -21.01 -3.74 -5.59
C ARG A 38 -20.91 -4.81 -4.52
N GLU A 39 -19.70 -5.04 -3.98
CA GLU A 39 -19.52 -5.99 -2.89
C GLU A 39 -20.28 -5.58 -1.62
N ILE A 40 -20.25 -4.31 -1.24
CA ILE A 40 -20.97 -3.82 -0.06
C ILE A 40 -22.50 -3.86 -0.30
N GLY A 41 -22.94 -3.50 -1.48
CA GLY A 41 -24.34 -3.46 -1.89
C GLY A 41 -25.02 -2.14 -1.52
N GLU A 42 -25.22 -1.81 -0.25
CA GLU A 42 -25.72 -0.51 0.18
C GLU A 42 -24.58 0.50 0.23
N SER A 43 -24.64 1.56 -0.59
CA SER A 43 -23.61 2.59 -0.64
C SER A 43 -24.19 3.96 -0.98
N ILE A 44 -23.69 5.01 -0.33
CA ILE A 44 -24.15 6.39 -0.48
C ILE A 44 -23.13 7.21 -1.25
N ALA A 45 -23.58 7.92 -2.28
CA ALA A 45 -22.77 8.90 -3.00
C ALA A 45 -22.45 10.10 -2.09
N ILE A 46 -21.17 10.42 -1.89
CA ILE A 46 -20.71 11.49 -0.99
C ILE A 46 -20.08 12.68 -1.72
N GLY A 47 -20.11 12.71 -3.06
CA GLY A 47 -19.67 13.87 -3.82
C GLY A 47 -18.90 13.56 -5.09
N GLY A 48 -18.12 14.54 -5.54
CA GLY A 48 -17.35 14.50 -6.79
C GLY A 48 -16.20 13.48 -6.79
N ALA A 49 -15.49 13.41 -7.92
CA ALA A 49 -14.41 12.44 -8.12
C ALA A 49 -13.17 12.70 -7.25
N ALA A 50 -12.79 13.96 -7.03
CA ALA A 50 -11.65 14.29 -6.20
C ALA A 50 -11.90 13.92 -4.73
N ALA A 51 -10.85 13.49 -4.03
CA ALA A 51 -10.96 13.14 -2.61
C ALA A 51 -11.45 14.32 -1.75
N SER A 52 -11.02 15.55 -2.06
CA SER A 52 -11.47 16.79 -1.42
C SER A 52 -12.99 17.02 -1.53
N ASP A 53 -13.59 16.52 -2.60
CA ASP A 53 -15.00 16.73 -2.91
C ASP A 53 -15.87 15.56 -2.42
N SER A 54 -15.26 14.52 -1.83
CA SER A 54 -15.91 13.27 -1.42
C SER A 54 -15.34 12.70 -0.12
N TYR A 55 -14.36 11.81 -0.20
CA TYR A 55 -13.83 11.03 0.94
C TYR A 55 -13.18 11.87 2.05
N LEU A 56 -12.79 13.11 1.79
CA LEU A 56 -12.26 14.05 2.78
C LEU A 56 -13.35 14.98 3.35
N ARG A 57 -14.62 14.82 2.96
CA ARG A 57 -15.74 15.60 3.47
C ARG A 57 -16.36 14.95 4.69
N ILE A 58 -16.01 15.47 5.87
CA ILE A 58 -16.50 14.99 7.17
C ILE A 58 -18.02 15.02 7.23
N ASP A 59 -18.63 16.13 6.80
CA ASP A 59 -20.08 16.34 6.77
C ASP A 59 -20.79 15.27 5.93
N ALA A 60 -20.30 15.03 4.70
CA ALA A 60 -20.90 14.08 3.79
C ALA A 60 -20.84 12.64 4.31
N VAL A 61 -19.73 12.24 4.94
CA VAL A 61 -19.56 10.90 5.54
C VAL A 61 -20.51 10.72 6.73
N ILE A 62 -20.65 11.73 7.59
CA ILE A 62 -21.57 11.66 8.74
C ILE A 62 -23.03 11.63 8.29
N ASP A 63 -23.39 12.43 7.28
CA ASP A 63 -24.75 12.42 6.72
C ASP A 63 -25.08 11.06 6.08
N ALA A 64 -24.11 10.45 5.37
CA ALA A 64 -24.27 9.09 4.85
C ALA A 64 -24.48 8.06 5.97
N ALA A 65 -23.74 8.18 7.08
CA ALA A 65 -23.92 7.28 8.23
C ALA A 65 -25.30 7.41 8.86
N LYS A 66 -25.80 8.63 8.98
CA LYS A 66 -27.16 8.89 9.50
C LYS A 66 -28.24 8.37 8.53
N ALA A 67 -28.05 8.58 7.23
CA ALA A 67 -29.01 8.16 6.22
C ALA A 67 -29.16 6.63 6.14
N THR A 68 -28.07 5.87 6.39
CA THR A 68 -28.08 4.41 6.43
C THR A 68 -28.43 3.83 7.78
N GLY A 69 -28.68 4.67 8.81
CA GLY A 69 -28.92 4.22 10.18
C GLY A 69 -27.71 3.52 10.82
N ALA A 70 -26.50 3.79 10.33
CA ALA A 70 -25.28 3.21 10.87
C ALA A 70 -25.05 3.64 12.32
N GLN A 71 -24.60 2.74 13.18
CA GLN A 71 -24.29 2.99 14.58
C GLN A 71 -22.80 3.28 14.80
N ALA A 72 -21.95 2.85 13.86
CA ALA A 72 -20.50 3.00 13.92
C ALA A 72 -19.91 3.31 12.55
N ILE A 73 -18.73 3.95 12.55
CA ILE A 73 -17.96 4.22 11.33
C ILE A 73 -16.59 3.58 11.44
N HIS A 74 -16.25 2.71 10.46
CA HIS A 74 -14.89 2.20 10.29
C HIS A 74 -14.17 3.05 9.24
N PRO A 75 -13.10 3.76 9.60
CA PRO A 75 -12.42 4.68 8.68
C PRO A 75 -11.51 3.98 7.65
N GLY A 76 -11.22 2.69 7.82
CA GLY A 76 -10.23 1.96 7.04
C GLY A 76 -8.82 2.50 7.24
N PHE A 77 -8.14 2.81 6.14
CA PHE A 77 -6.88 3.57 6.11
C PHE A 77 -6.92 4.64 5.01
N GLY A 78 -5.99 5.61 5.08
CA GLY A 78 -6.01 6.80 4.22
C GLY A 78 -7.15 7.77 4.54
N PHE A 79 -7.34 8.78 3.71
CA PHE A 79 -8.38 9.81 3.84
C PHE A 79 -8.53 10.37 5.27
N LEU A 80 -9.66 10.07 5.94
CA LEU A 80 -9.99 10.59 7.26
C LEU A 80 -9.58 9.65 8.42
N ALA A 81 -8.92 8.54 8.14
CA ALA A 81 -8.61 7.53 9.17
C ALA A 81 -7.74 8.05 10.32
N GLU A 82 -6.88 9.03 10.04
CA GLU A 82 -5.99 9.68 11.01
C GLU A 82 -6.40 11.13 11.31
N ASN A 83 -7.66 11.47 11.03
CA ASN A 83 -8.18 12.84 11.23
C ASN A 83 -8.91 12.96 12.56
N ALA A 84 -8.32 13.67 13.54
CA ALA A 84 -8.91 13.87 14.86
C ALA A 84 -10.25 14.65 14.81
N ALA A 85 -10.38 15.63 13.89
CA ALA A 85 -11.62 16.39 13.73
C ALA A 85 -12.75 15.49 13.21
N PHE A 86 -12.46 14.55 12.32
CA PHE A 86 -13.43 13.55 11.88
C PHE A 86 -13.87 12.64 13.02
N ALA A 87 -12.93 12.08 13.78
CA ALA A 87 -13.25 11.23 14.91
C ALA A 87 -14.13 11.96 15.95
N ARG A 88 -13.82 13.23 16.28
CA ARG A 88 -14.66 14.09 17.14
C ARG A 88 -16.06 14.30 16.57
N ALA A 89 -16.15 14.58 15.28
CA ALA A 89 -17.44 14.81 14.62
C ALA A 89 -18.31 13.53 14.60
N VAL A 90 -17.71 12.35 14.43
CA VAL A 90 -18.39 11.06 14.53
C VAL A 90 -18.95 10.85 15.94
N GLU A 91 -18.13 11.04 16.99
CA GLU A 91 -18.57 10.90 18.39
C GLU A 91 -19.61 11.95 18.77
N ALA A 92 -19.47 13.20 18.33
CA ALA A 92 -20.44 14.27 18.52
C ALA A 92 -21.79 14.01 17.83
N ALA A 93 -21.80 13.25 16.74
CA ALA A 93 -23.02 12.79 16.07
C ALA A 93 -23.71 11.61 16.77
N GLY A 94 -23.18 11.12 17.89
CA GLY A 94 -23.69 9.97 18.63
C GLY A 94 -23.32 8.62 17.99
N LEU A 95 -22.32 8.61 17.10
CA LEU A 95 -21.83 7.42 16.40
C LEU A 95 -20.54 6.92 17.07
N ILE A 96 -20.25 5.64 16.90
CA ILE A 96 -19.01 5.02 17.38
C ILE A 96 -17.92 5.15 16.29
N PHE A 97 -16.79 5.79 16.61
CA PHE A 97 -15.60 5.75 15.78
C PHE A 97 -14.81 4.47 16.07
N ILE A 98 -14.66 3.60 15.07
CA ILE A 98 -13.92 2.34 15.19
C ILE A 98 -12.42 2.62 15.02
N GLY A 99 -11.78 2.97 16.11
CA GLY A 99 -10.38 3.39 16.16
C GLY A 99 -10.04 4.04 17.50
N PRO A 100 -8.88 4.71 17.60
CA PRO A 100 -8.46 5.44 18.78
C PRO A 100 -9.37 6.63 19.08
N THR A 101 -9.23 7.20 20.28
CA THR A 101 -9.94 8.43 20.63
C THR A 101 -9.41 9.62 19.84
N PRO A 102 -10.22 10.65 19.60
CA PRO A 102 -9.78 11.86 18.88
C PRO A 102 -8.51 12.49 19.46
N ASP A 103 -8.38 12.51 20.80
CA ASP A 103 -7.22 13.09 21.47
C ASP A 103 -5.95 12.27 21.24
N VAL A 104 -6.06 10.94 21.17
CA VAL A 104 -4.92 10.07 20.83
C VAL A 104 -4.51 10.27 19.38
N ILE A 105 -5.47 10.38 18.46
CA ILE A 105 -5.19 10.66 17.04
C ILE A 105 -4.47 12.00 16.89
N GLU A 106 -4.92 13.05 17.59
CA GLU A 106 -4.33 14.38 17.53
C GLU A 106 -2.90 14.40 18.07
N ARG A 107 -2.65 13.77 19.25
CA ARG A 107 -1.32 13.66 19.87
C ARG A 107 -0.34 12.88 19.00
N LEU A 108 -0.79 11.84 18.33
CA LEU A 108 0.04 11.00 17.46
C LEU A 108 0.22 11.58 16.05
N GLY A 109 -0.71 12.42 15.59
CA GLY A 109 -0.62 13.12 14.32
C GLY A 109 0.42 14.25 14.30
N ASP A 110 0.77 14.80 15.46
CA ASP A 110 1.88 15.73 15.61
C ASP A 110 3.18 14.98 15.92
N LYS A 111 4.17 15.08 15.03
CA LYS A 111 5.43 14.32 15.16
C LYS A 111 6.22 14.67 16.40
N ALA A 112 6.17 15.94 16.83
CA ALA A 112 6.88 16.38 18.03
C ALA A 112 6.19 15.85 19.30
N LEU A 113 4.86 15.92 19.34
CA LEU A 113 4.08 15.34 20.44
C LEU A 113 4.23 13.82 20.48
N ALA A 114 4.14 13.12 19.35
CA ALA A 114 4.33 11.68 19.30
C ALA A 114 5.72 11.25 19.82
N LYS A 115 6.77 12.01 19.46
CA LYS A 115 8.14 11.78 19.97
C LYS A 115 8.23 12.03 21.48
N GLN A 116 7.56 13.07 21.99
CA GLN A 116 7.49 13.34 23.44
C GLN A 116 6.76 12.23 24.19
N GLU A 117 5.65 11.72 23.63
CA GLU A 117 4.93 10.60 24.21
C GLU A 117 5.80 9.34 24.28
N ALA A 118 6.57 9.08 23.22
CA ALA A 118 7.51 7.95 23.20
C ALA A 118 8.62 8.12 24.25
N ASP A 119 9.19 9.31 24.39
CA ASP A 119 10.23 9.62 25.37
C ASP A 119 9.71 9.48 26.80
N VAL A 120 8.53 10.04 27.11
CA VAL A 120 7.87 9.88 28.43
C VAL A 120 7.56 8.41 28.73
N ALA A 121 7.19 7.62 27.71
CA ALA A 121 7.02 6.17 27.85
C ALA A 121 8.35 5.42 28.03
N GLY A 122 9.49 6.08 27.91
CA GLY A 122 10.82 5.46 27.95
C GLY A 122 11.11 4.60 26.72
N VAL A 123 10.48 4.90 25.59
CA VAL A 123 10.76 4.28 24.29
C VAL A 123 11.96 4.99 23.68
N PRO A 124 12.99 4.29 23.18
CA PRO A 124 14.13 4.93 22.56
C PRO A 124 13.72 5.83 21.38
N ILE A 125 14.11 7.09 21.40
CA ILE A 125 13.87 8.05 20.33
C ILE A 125 15.15 8.33 19.55
N ILE A 126 15.01 8.70 18.26
CA ILE A 126 16.16 9.08 17.43
C ILE A 126 16.89 10.27 18.10
N PRO A 127 18.20 10.17 18.34
CA PRO A 127 18.99 11.28 18.91
C PRO A 127 18.84 12.55 18.05
N GLY A 128 18.74 13.71 18.73
CA GLY A 128 18.56 15.00 18.09
C GLY A 128 17.67 15.96 18.88
N SER A 129 17.00 16.88 18.22
CA SER A 129 16.08 17.80 18.90
C SER A 129 14.70 17.14 19.10
N THR A 130 14.09 17.45 20.26
CA THR A 130 12.70 17.09 20.57
C THR A 130 11.72 18.19 20.20
N THR A 131 12.22 19.41 20.07
CA THR A 131 11.44 20.60 19.71
C THR A 131 12.02 21.30 18.49
N PRO A 132 11.18 21.91 17.64
CA PRO A 132 11.66 22.71 16.52
C PRO A 132 12.38 23.97 16.99
N SER A 133 13.42 24.37 16.27
CA SER A 133 14.09 25.67 16.50
C SER A 133 14.16 26.49 15.22
N GLU A 134 13.91 27.79 15.33
CA GLU A 134 14.15 28.82 14.29
C GLU A 134 15.47 29.56 14.52
N ASP A 135 16.21 29.25 15.58
CA ASP A 135 17.52 29.81 15.88
C ASP A 135 18.62 28.97 15.21
N LYS A 136 19.33 29.59 14.24
CA LYS A 136 20.43 28.93 13.51
C LYS A 136 21.54 28.45 14.42
N ALA A 137 21.92 29.25 15.44
CA ALA A 137 22.99 28.88 16.35
C ALA A 137 22.61 27.70 17.23
N GLU A 138 21.37 27.63 17.65
CA GLU A 138 20.84 26.49 18.37
C GLU A 138 20.81 25.23 17.50
N VAL A 139 20.30 25.32 16.26
CA VAL A 139 20.29 24.19 15.32
C VAL A 139 21.70 23.68 15.06
N GLU A 140 22.68 24.60 14.82
CA GLU A 140 24.07 24.23 14.62
C GLU A 140 24.66 23.52 15.86
N ARG A 141 24.38 23.98 17.04
CA ARG A 141 24.80 23.35 18.30
C ARG A 141 24.22 21.91 18.40
N ILE A 142 22.91 21.76 18.14
CA ILE A 142 22.25 20.44 18.18
C ILE A 142 22.87 19.49 17.16
N VAL A 143 23.18 19.96 15.92
CA VAL A 143 23.85 19.12 14.91
C VAL A 143 25.22 18.65 15.41
N ARG A 144 26.01 19.53 16.03
CA ARG A 144 27.34 19.20 16.57
C ARG A 144 27.24 18.21 17.73
N ASP A 145 26.27 18.40 18.64
CA ASP A 145 26.03 17.52 19.79
C ASP A 145 25.52 16.13 19.35
N THR A 146 24.65 16.06 18.33
CA THR A 146 24.11 14.82 17.75
C THR A 146 25.16 14.04 16.96
N GLY A 147 26.13 14.74 16.37
CA GLY A 147 27.17 14.17 15.51
C GLY A 147 26.61 13.71 14.14
N LEU A 148 27.46 13.84 13.11
CA LEU A 148 27.09 13.53 11.72
C LEU A 148 27.03 12.00 11.43
N PRO A 149 26.28 11.57 10.41
CA PRO A 149 25.36 12.37 9.61
C PRO A 149 24.04 12.67 10.35
N VAL A 150 23.38 13.80 9.99
CA VAL A 150 22.06 14.17 10.52
C VAL A 150 21.10 14.51 9.41
N MET A 151 19.81 14.47 9.73
CA MET A 151 18.71 14.96 8.90
C MET A 151 18.14 16.23 9.53
N LEU A 152 18.13 17.32 8.76
CA LEU A 152 17.34 18.51 9.08
C LEU A 152 15.94 18.33 8.51
N LYS A 153 14.91 18.47 9.33
CA LYS A 153 13.50 18.31 8.93
C LYS A 153 12.72 19.58 9.23
N ALA A 154 11.92 20.05 8.28
CA ALA A 154 10.94 21.10 8.56
C ALA A 154 9.90 20.58 9.56
N ALA A 155 9.65 21.32 10.63
CA ALA A 155 8.73 20.93 11.70
C ALA A 155 7.29 20.72 11.19
N ALA A 156 6.85 21.58 10.27
CA ALA A 156 5.53 21.51 9.64
C ALA A 156 5.51 20.64 8.36
N GLY A 157 6.65 19.98 8.02
CA GLY A 157 6.78 19.17 6.81
C GLY A 157 6.24 17.74 6.96
N GLY A 158 5.79 17.17 5.84
CA GLY A 158 5.32 15.78 5.78
C GLY A 158 5.60 15.15 4.42
N GLY A 159 5.53 13.80 4.34
CA GLY A 159 5.68 13.06 3.06
C GLY A 159 7.06 13.20 2.40
N GLY A 160 8.13 13.38 3.19
CA GLY A 160 9.51 13.50 2.67
C GLY A 160 9.89 14.89 2.14
N LYS A 161 9.00 15.87 2.16
CA LYS A 161 9.30 17.25 1.78
C LYS A 161 9.90 18.05 2.94
N GLY A 162 10.86 18.92 2.65
CA GLY A 162 11.54 19.74 3.67
C GLY A 162 12.54 18.95 4.52
N MET A 163 13.16 17.91 3.95
CA MET A 163 14.21 17.13 4.59
C MET A 163 15.55 17.33 3.86
N ARG A 164 16.63 17.57 4.63
CA ARG A 164 17.99 17.73 4.10
C ARG A 164 18.97 16.90 4.92
N VAL A 165 19.78 16.12 4.22
CA VAL A 165 20.89 15.37 4.84
C VAL A 165 22.11 16.25 4.95
N VAL A 166 22.71 16.31 6.14
CA VAL A 166 24.01 16.93 6.41
C VAL A 166 25.00 15.84 6.79
N SER A 167 26.04 15.67 5.96
CA SER A 167 27.05 14.63 6.13
C SER A 167 28.43 15.16 6.52
N THR A 168 28.66 16.48 6.40
CA THR A 168 29.92 17.17 6.76
C THR A 168 29.62 18.44 7.54
N PHE A 169 30.57 18.91 8.32
CA PHE A 169 30.47 20.24 8.98
C PHE A 169 30.84 21.40 8.04
N ASP A 170 31.45 21.09 6.89
CA ASP A 170 31.77 22.10 5.89
C ASP A 170 30.47 22.61 5.26
N GLY A 171 30.24 23.93 5.32
CA GLY A 171 29.01 24.53 4.79
C GLY A 171 27.77 24.34 5.67
N LEU A 172 27.88 23.82 6.89
CA LEU A 172 26.74 23.56 7.78
C LEU A 172 25.83 24.78 7.99
N ALA A 173 26.41 25.97 8.15
CA ALA A 173 25.62 27.20 8.34
C ALA A 173 24.75 27.52 7.11
N ASP A 174 25.28 27.32 5.91
CA ASP A 174 24.57 27.51 4.63
C ASP A 174 23.47 26.45 4.42
N ASP A 175 23.74 25.20 4.80
CA ASP A 175 22.76 24.12 4.77
C ASP A 175 21.57 24.38 5.69
N ILE A 176 21.83 24.83 6.92
CA ILE A 176 20.79 25.23 7.89
C ILE A 176 19.97 26.38 7.34
N GLU A 177 20.62 27.44 6.84
CA GLU A 177 19.93 28.63 6.29
C GLU A 177 19.06 28.25 5.08
N SER A 178 19.57 27.40 4.19
CA SER A 178 18.82 26.94 3.03
C SER A 178 17.61 26.09 3.46
N ALA A 179 17.78 25.18 4.43
CA ALA A 179 16.69 24.35 4.95
C ALA A 179 15.60 25.21 5.63
N MET A 180 15.98 26.22 6.42
CA MET A 180 15.04 27.16 7.03
C MET A 180 14.24 27.96 6.00
N ARG A 181 14.90 28.45 4.94
CA ARG A 181 14.22 29.16 3.84
C ARG A 181 13.24 28.25 3.10
N GLU A 182 13.64 27.01 2.80
CA GLU A 182 12.78 26.02 2.16
C GLU A 182 11.56 25.71 3.03
N ALA A 183 11.78 25.49 4.34
CA ALA A 183 10.70 25.23 5.29
C ALA A 183 9.71 26.40 5.37
N LYS A 184 10.20 27.63 5.46
CA LYS A 184 9.38 28.83 5.51
C LYS A 184 8.56 29.04 4.24
N ASN A 185 9.17 28.80 3.07
CA ASN A 185 8.50 28.97 1.78
C ASN A 185 7.44 27.89 1.54
N ALA A 186 7.72 26.64 1.94
CA ALA A 186 6.82 25.51 1.69
C ALA A 186 5.72 25.38 2.74
N PHE A 187 5.99 25.74 4.00
CA PHE A 187 5.12 25.43 5.14
C PHE A 187 4.77 26.63 6.03
N GLY A 188 5.34 27.82 5.74
CA GLY A 188 5.07 29.04 6.49
C GLY A 188 5.87 29.21 7.79
N SER A 189 6.61 28.20 8.26
CA SER A 189 7.48 28.22 9.44
C SER A 189 8.91 27.82 9.07
N ALA A 190 9.90 28.49 9.65
CA ALA A 190 11.32 28.18 9.47
C ALA A 190 11.85 27.15 10.48
N GLY A 191 10.99 26.66 11.39
CA GLY A 191 11.37 25.72 12.45
C GLY A 191 11.93 24.42 11.90
N LEU A 192 13.13 24.05 12.33
CA LEU A 192 13.79 22.79 11.98
C LEU A 192 13.90 21.85 13.19
N ILE A 193 13.72 20.57 12.92
CA ILE A 193 14.07 19.48 13.81
C ILE A 193 15.35 18.83 13.28
N VAL A 194 16.29 18.55 14.15
CA VAL A 194 17.54 17.83 13.86
C VAL A 194 17.37 16.39 14.32
N GLU A 195 17.67 15.42 13.47
CA GLU A 195 17.67 14.01 13.86
C GLU A 195 18.91 13.29 13.34
N LYS A 196 19.45 12.37 14.12
CA LYS A 196 20.51 11.45 13.69
C LYS A 196 20.03 10.69 12.45
N LEU A 197 20.81 10.72 11.37
CA LEU A 197 20.51 9.89 10.20
C LEU A 197 20.92 8.44 10.47
N ILE A 198 20.01 7.51 10.20
CA ILE A 198 20.24 6.07 10.26
C ILE A 198 20.30 5.55 8.82
N PRO A 199 21.48 5.48 8.19
CA PRO A 199 21.57 5.31 6.73
C PRO A 199 21.24 3.88 6.25
N ARG A 200 21.41 2.89 7.11
CA ARG A 200 21.19 1.46 6.80
C ARG A 200 20.17 0.83 7.77
N GLY A 201 19.17 1.62 8.14
CA GLY A 201 18.15 1.16 9.05
C GLY A 201 17.18 0.15 8.41
N ARG A 202 16.66 -0.76 9.24
CA ARG A 202 15.50 -1.60 8.91
C ARG A 202 14.26 -0.96 9.52
N HIS A 203 13.15 -1.01 8.79
CA HIS A 203 11.86 -0.54 9.25
C HIS A 203 11.09 -1.71 9.85
N ILE A 204 11.08 -1.78 11.17
CA ILE A 204 10.36 -2.78 11.94
C ILE A 204 9.20 -2.09 12.64
N GLU A 205 8.05 -2.72 12.64
CA GLU A 205 6.86 -2.17 13.27
C GLU A 205 6.15 -3.20 14.14
N ILE A 206 5.57 -2.75 15.24
CA ILE A 206 4.84 -3.61 16.19
C ILE A 206 3.34 -3.32 16.07
N GLN A 207 2.57 -4.36 15.75
CA GLN A 207 1.11 -4.28 15.79
C GLN A 207 0.64 -4.27 17.24
N ILE A 208 -0.04 -3.22 17.66
CA ILE A 208 -0.69 -3.16 18.98
C ILE A 208 -2.21 -3.20 18.85
N LEU A 209 -2.86 -3.63 19.94
CA LEU A 209 -4.30 -3.62 20.10
C LEU A 209 -4.62 -3.20 21.54
N GLY A 210 -5.44 -2.16 21.70
CA GLY A 210 -5.80 -1.62 23.01
C GLY A 210 -7.31 -1.53 23.23
N ASP A 211 -7.77 -1.63 24.46
CA ASP A 211 -9.19 -1.54 24.83
C ASP A 211 -9.67 -0.14 25.23
N GLY A 212 -8.77 0.85 25.25
CA GLY A 212 -9.07 2.20 25.74
C GLY A 212 -9.26 2.29 27.26
N LYS A 213 -8.91 1.23 28.00
CA LYS A 213 -9.02 1.13 29.47
C LYS A 213 -7.69 0.79 30.15
N GLY A 214 -6.57 1.00 29.40
CA GLY A 214 -5.22 0.74 29.89
C GLY A 214 -4.69 -0.66 29.58
N ASN A 215 -5.49 -1.57 29.03
CA ASN A 215 -4.99 -2.86 28.58
C ASN A 215 -4.56 -2.77 27.13
N VAL A 216 -3.33 -3.17 26.85
CA VAL A 216 -2.74 -3.21 25.49
C VAL A 216 -1.96 -4.50 25.32
N ILE A 217 -2.13 -5.15 24.20
CA ILE A 217 -1.37 -6.33 23.76
C ILE A 217 -0.68 -6.03 22.43
N HIS A 218 0.34 -6.82 22.07
CA HIS A 218 0.94 -6.79 20.75
C HIS A 218 0.61 -8.06 19.97
N LEU A 219 0.60 -7.95 18.64
CA LEU A 219 0.39 -9.05 17.69
C LEU A 219 1.66 -9.31 16.86
N PHE A 220 2.80 -9.28 17.50
CA PHE A 220 4.13 -9.39 16.90
C PHE A 220 4.52 -8.24 15.98
N GLU A 221 5.66 -8.39 15.34
CA GLU A 221 6.26 -7.41 14.46
C GLU A 221 6.02 -7.74 12.98
N ARG A 222 6.21 -6.69 12.16
CA ARG A 222 6.35 -6.78 10.71
C ARG A 222 7.65 -6.13 10.26
N GLU A 223 8.22 -6.64 9.20
CA GLU A 223 9.33 -6.04 8.46
C GLU A 223 8.79 -5.28 7.27
N CYS A 224 9.03 -3.97 7.20
CA CYS A 224 8.57 -3.08 6.12
C CYS A 224 9.73 -2.33 5.46
N THR A 225 10.92 -2.91 5.52
CA THR A 225 12.17 -2.28 5.05
C THR A 225 12.25 -2.18 3.53
N LEU A 226 11.64 -3.12 2.79
CA LEU A 226 11.58 -3.08 1.33
C LEU A 226 10.58 -2.01 0.88
N GLN A 227 11.06 -0.79 0.78
CA GLN A 227 10.30 0.40 0.45
C GLN A 227 11.02 1.26 -0.59
N ARG A 228 10.28 2.04 -1.35
CA ARG A 228 10.78 3.02 -2.30
C ARG A 228 10.23 4.39 -1.95
N ARG A 229 11.10 5.38 -1.76
CA ARG A 229 10.69 6.75 -1.39
C ARG A 229 9.69 6.77 -0.22
N HIS A 230 9.94 5.97 0.80
CA HIS A 230 9.08 5.78 1.98
C HIS A 230 7.71 5.12 1.72
N GLN A 231 7.49 4.54 0.55
CA GLN A 231 6.34 3.69 0.26
C GLN A 231 6.75 2.22 0.38
N LYS A 232 6.09 1.49 1.27
CA LYS A 232 6.28 0.05 1.48
C LYS A 232 5.86 -0.69 0.20
N VAL A 233 6.62 -1.71 -0.21
CA VAL A 233 6.42 -2.48 -1.44
C VAL A 233 6.22 -3.96 -1.14
N ILE A 234 7.08 -4.50 -0.26
CA ILE A 234 6.99 -5.87 0.28
C ILE A 234 7.06 -5.77 1.78
N GLU A 235 6.14 -6.44 2.45
CA GLU A 235 6.07 -6.56 3.90
C GLU A 235 6.07 -8.04 4.30
N GLU A 236 6.71 -8.36 5.42
CA GLU A 236 6.73 -9.73 5.93
C GLU A 236 6.54 -9.78 7.45
N ALA A 237 6.04 -10.89 7.93
CA ALA A 237 5.93 -11.22 9.34
C ALA A 237 6.18 -12.72 9.58
N PRO A 238 6.95 -13.06 10.63
CA PRO A 238 7.76 -12.18 11.48
C PRO A 238 8.96 -11.59 10.73
N ALA A 239 9.63 -10.57 11.30
CA ALA A 239 10.82 -9.97 10.71
C ALA A 239 11.97 -10.98 10.62
N ALA A 240 12.56 -11.12 9.42
CA ALA A 240 13.67 -12.04 9.22
C ALA A 240 14.92 -11.61 10.02
N ASN A 241 15.66 -12.59 10.53
CA ASN A 241 16.93 -12.37 11.25
C ASN A 241 16.81 -11.37 12.43
N LEU A 242 15.64 -11.21 13.03
CA LEU A 242 15.45 -10.39 14.23
C LEU A 242 15.61 -11.26 15.49
N PRO A 243 16.61 -10.99 16.35
CA PRO A 243 16.79 -11.74 17.60
C PRO A 243 15.55 -11.65 18.50
N ALA A 244 15.12 -12.76 19.08
CA ALA A 244 13.92 -12.82 19.94
C ALA A 244 13.97 -11.79 21.08
N ALA A 245 15.12 -11.65 21.76
CA ALA A 245 15.28 -10.69 22.85
C ALA A 245 15.12 -9.22 22.39
N LEU A 246 15.49 -8.91 21.13
CA LEU A 246 15.30 -7.57 20.56
C LEU A 246 13.84 -7.34 20.20
N ARG A 247 13.20 -8.32 19.57
CA ARG A 247 11.74 -8.32 19.32
C ARG A 247 10.95 -8.07 20.60
N ASP A 248 11.26 -8.83 21.65
CA ASP A 248 10.53 -8.75 22.91
C ASP A 248 10.68 -7.36 23.57
N ARG A 249 11.87 -6.74 23.48
CA ARG A 249 12.07 -5.36 23.94
C ARG A 249 11.24 -4.36 23.15
N MET A 250 11.29 -4.44 21.82
CA MET A 250 10.50 -3.55 20.92
C MET A 250 9.00 -3.69 21.19
N ALA A 251 8.52 -4.93 21.34
CA ALA A 251 7.13 -5.22 21.65
C ALA A 251 6.71 -4.66 23.01
N ALA A 252 7.56 -4.83 24.05
CA ALA A 252 7.32 -4.28 25.37
C ALA A 252 7.24 -2.75 25.37
N ASP A 253 8.12 -2.10 24.59
CA ASP A 253 8.12 -0.65 24.42
C ASP A 253 6.86 -0.15 23.72
N ALA A 254 6.45 -0.81 22.63
CA ALA A 254 5.21 -0.49 21.93
C ALA A 254 3.97 -0.65 22.84
N VAL A 255 3.90 -1.72 23.63
CA VAL A 255 2.82 -1.94 24.60
C VAL A 255 2.84 -0.86 25.70
N ARG A 256 4.03 -0.48 26.19
CA ARG A 256 4.17 0.57 27.21
C ARG A 256 3.67 1.92 26.70
N LEU A 257 4.04 2.30 25.47
CA LEU A 257 3.53 3.50 24.81
C LEU A 257 2.01 3.45 24.64
N GLY A 258 1.47 2.33 24.16
CA GLY A 258 0.04 2.14 24.01
C GLY A 258 -0.73 2.26 25.33
N LYS A 259 -0.19 1.72 26.43
CA LYS A 259 -0.78 1.86 27.79
C LYS A 259 -0.80 3.32 28.25
N GLN A 260 0.31 4.04 28.08
CA GLN A 260 0.40 5.46 28.43
C GLN A 260 -0.63 6.30 27.68
N LEU A 261 -0.85 6.02 26.39
CA LEU A 261 -1.83 6.68 25.56
C LEU A 261 -3.28 6.26 25.85
N ASN A 262 -3.50 5.27 26.73
CA ASN A 262 -4.80 4.63 26.92
C ASN A 262 -5.42 4.22 25.56
N TYR A 263 -4.61 3.57 24.71
CA TYR A 263 -4.90 3.30 23.32
C TYR A 263 -6.13 2.43 23.12
N ARG A 264 -6.98 2.76 22.13
CA ARG A 264 -8.19 2.03 21.76
C ARG A 264 -8.13 1.59 20.30
N GLY A 265 -8.47 0.32 20.01
CA GLY A 265 -8.46 -0.24 18.67
C GLY A 265 -7.08 -0.74 18.22
N ALA A 266 -6.91 -0.94 16.92
CA ALA A 266 -5.66 -1.33 16.32
C ALA A 266 -4.76 -0.12 16.04
N GLY A 267 -3.47 -0.30 16.26
CA GLY A 267 -2.44 0.69 15.93
C GLY A 267 -1.11 0.01 15.68
N THR A 268 -0.19 0.75 15.09
CA THR A 268 1.14 0.24 14.75
C THR A 268 2.19 1.23 15.24
N VAL A 269 3.14 0.74 16.02
CA VAL A 269 4.30 1.52 16.46
C VAL A 269 5.48 1.18 15.56
N GLU A 270 5.94 2.17 14.81
CA GLU A 270 7.03 2.02 13.84
C GLU A 270 8.38 2.38 14.44
N PHE A 271 9.39 1.59 14.11
CA PHE A 271 10.77 1.75 14.57
C PHE A 271 11.74 1.69 13.39
N ILE A 272 12.83 2.45 13.51
CA ILE A 272 14.03 2.25 12.71
C ILE A 272 15.05 1.46 13.52
N LEU A 273 15.47 0.32 13.01
CA LEU A 273 16.44 -0.58 13.64
C LEU A 273 17.75 -0.54 12.85
N GLN A 274 18.86 -0.32 13.54
CA GLN A 274 20.19 -0.52 12.96
C GLN A 274 21.05 -1.28 13.98
N ASP A 275 21.59 -2.41 13.55
CA ASP A 275 22.28 -3.37 14.40
C ASP A 275 21.37 -3.81 15.59
N ASP A 276 21.77 -3.60 16.83
CA ASP A 276 20.97 -3.91 18.02
C ASP A 276 20.26 -2.70 18.64
N ALA A 277 20.38 -1.53 18.02
CA ALA A 277 19.73 -0.28 18.43
C ALA A 277 18.51 0.03 17.59
N TYR A 278 17.39 0.30 18.23
CA TYR A 278 16.16 0.72 17.57
C TYR A 278 15.66 2.04 18.16
N TYR A 279 14.95 2.79 17.33
CA TYR A 279 14.43 4.09 17.70
C TYR A 279 13.01 4.25 17.15
N PHE A 280 12.17 4.89 17.93
CA PHE A 280 10.81 5.26 17.56
C PHE A 280 10.80 6.16 16.32
N LEU A 281 9.92 5.86 15.38
CA LEU A 281 9.63 6.70 14.22
C LEU A 281 8.29 7.42 14.37
N GLU A 282 7.21 6.65 14.45
CA GLU A 282 5.85 7.16 14.55
C GLU A 282 4.87 6.09 15.02
N VAL A 283 3.63 6.48 15.31
CA VAL A 283 2.51 5.57 15.50
C VAL A 283 1.48 5.84 14.42
N ASN A 284 1.02 4.79 13.75
CA ASN A 284 -0.11 4.86 12.84
C ASN A 284 -1.39 4.45 13.59
N PRO A 285 -2.28 5.42 13.95
CA PRO A 285 -3.43 5.17 14.80
C PRO A 285 -4.64 4.64 14.02
N ARG A 286 -4.45 3.58 13.25
CA ARG A 286 -5.43 2.97 12.33
C ARG A 286 -5.07 1.54 11.96
N LEU A 287 -5.93 0.89 11.20
CA LEU A 287 -5.61 -0.34 10.48
C LEU A 287 -4.51 -0.07 9.45
N GLN A 288 -3.49 -0.92 9.40
CA GLN A 288 -2.41 -0.83 8.40
C GLN A 288 -2.76 -1.57 7.11
N VAL A 289 -2.16 -1.15 5.99
CA VAL A 289 -2.30 -1.84 4.69
C VAL A 289 -1.83 -3.28 4.82
N GLU A 290 -0.70 -3.48 5.47
CA GLU A 290 0.02 -4.75 5.67
C GLU A 290 -0.47 -5.59 6.85
N HIS A 291 -1.63 -5.26 7.47
CA HIS A 291 -2.21 -6.09 8.54
C HIS A 291 -2.41 -7.57 8.16
N PRO A 292 -2.63 -7.94 6.88
CA PRO A 292 -2.83 -9.33 6.50
C PRO A 292 -1.68 -10.28 6.84
N VAL A 293 -0.41 -9.82 6.83
CA VAL A 293 0.71 -10.69 7.21
C VAL A 293 0.67 -11.04 8.70
N THR A 294 0.28 -10.09 9.56
CA THR A 294 0.06 -10.35 10.99
C THR A 294 -1.11 -11.31 11.21
N GLU A 295 -2.20 -11.13 10.50
CA GLU A 295 -3.36 -12.05 10.57
C GLU A 295 -2.96 -13.46 10.16
N SER A 296 -2.15 -13.59 9.11
CA SER A 296 -1.71 -14.90 8.60
C SER A 296 -0.85 -15.68 9.61
N ILE A 297 0.07 -15.00 10.33
CA ILE A 297 0.93 -15.68 11.30
C ILE A 297 0.28 -15.90 12.67
N THR A 298 -0.80 -15.16 12.99
CA THR A 298 -1.49 -15.26 14.28
C THR A 298 -2.80 -16.01 14.22
N GLY A 299 -3.40 -16.15 13.03
CA GLY A 299 -4.75 -16.69 12.84
C GLY A 299 -5.87 -15.76 13.33
N LEU A 300 -5.55 -14.49 13.65
CA LEU A 300 -6.50 -13.51 14.17
C LEU A 300 -7.03 -12.62 13.03
N ASP A 301 -8.27 -12.13 13.15
CA ASP A 301 -8.83 -11.11 12.28
C ASP A 301 -8.82 -9.76 13.01
N ILE A 302 -7.91 -8.87 12.59
CA ILE A 302 -7.72 -7.55 13.25
C ILE A 302 -8.96 -6.68 13.10
N VAL A 303 -9.67 -6.75 11.99
CA VAL A 303 -10.93 -6.00 11.80
C VAL A 303 -12.01 -6.50 12.76
N GLU A 304 -12.12 -7.82 12.98
CA GLU A 304 -13.02 -8.37 14.01
C GLU A 304 -12.66 -7.84 15.39
N LEU A 305 -11.38 -7.85 15.75
CA LEU A 305 -10.93 -7.35 17.05
C LEU A 305 -11.24 -5.86 17.23
N MET A 306 -11.06 -5.05 16.17
CA MET A 306 -11.45 -3.63 16.19
C MET A 306 -12.96 -3.45 16.43
N LEU A 307 -13.80 -4.24 15.77
CA LEU A 307 -15.25 -4.20 15.94
C LEU A 307 -15.67 -4.59 17.36
N ARG A 308 -15.10 -5.65 17.94
CA ARG A 308 -15.37 -6.09 19.31
C ARG A 308 -14.95 -5.05 20.36
N ILE A 309 -13.79 -4.44 20.17
CA ILE A 309 -13.34 -3.35 21.05
C ILE A 309 -14.29 -2.16 20.95
N ALA A 310 -14.68 -1.78 19.74
CA ALA A 310 -15.60 -0.67 19.51
C ALA A 310 -17.01 -0.95 20.07
N SER A 311 -17.45 -2.21 20.12
CA SER A 311 -18.71 -2.61 20.76
C SER A 311 -18.67 -2.56 22.30
N GLY A 312 -17.49 -2.37 22.89
CA GLY A 312 -17.30 -2.29 24.34
C GLY A 312 -16.92 -3.60 25.03
N GLU A 313 -16.70 -4.70 24.28
CA GLU A 313 -16.29 -6.00 24.83
C GLU A 313 -14.90 -5.97 25.49
N GLY A 314 -14.07 -4.95 25.14
CA GLY A 314 -12.69 -4.87 25.59
C GLY A 314 -11.77 -5.78 24.74
N LEU A 315 -10.60 -6.13 25.29
CA LEU A 315 -9.68 -7.09 24.63
C LEU A 315 -10.19 -8.51 24.83
N PRO A 316 -10.52 -9.24 23.74
CA PRO A 316 -11.04 -10.61 23.86
C PRO A 316 -9.94 -11.65 24.15
N LEU A 317 -8.67 -11.24 24.15
CA LEU A 317 -7.49 -12.08 24.28
C LEU A 317 -6.50 -11.49 25.28
N THR A 318 -5.75 -12.36 25.93
CA THR A 318 -4.56 -11.99 26.70
C THR A 318 -3.31 -12.21 25.85
N GLN A 319 -2.19 -11.54 26.19
CA GLN A 319 -0.91 -11.70 25.47
C GLN A 319 -0.46 -13.17 25.39
N ALA A 320 -0.68 -13.94 26.45
CA ALA A 320 -0.25 -15.35 26.52
C ALA A 320 -1.04 -16.29 25.58
N GLN A 321 -2.17 -15.85 25.06
CA GLN A 321 -3.01 -16.63 24.12
C GLN A 321 -2.63 -16.39 22.67
N ILE A 322 -1.73 -15.45 22.40
CA ILE A 322 -1.34 -15.08 21.05
C ILE A 322 -0.08 -15.82 20.67
N ALA A 323 -0.15 -16.64 19.64
CA ALA A 323 0.97 -17.41 19.12
C ALA A 323 1.32 -16.94 17.71
N CYS A 324 2.60 -17.06 17.34
CA CYS A 324 3.10 -16.81 16.00
C CYS A 324 3.45 -18.14 15.33
N HIS A 325 2.97 -18.38 14.13
CA HIS A 325 3.21 -19.59 13.36
C HIS A 325 3.62 -19.26 11.93
N GLY A 326 4.59 -20.01 11.40
CA GLY A 326 5.01 -19.88 10.02
C GLY A 326 5.56 -18.51 9.66
N HIS A 327 5.44 -18.14 8.40
CA HIS A 327 5.91 -16.87 7.84
C HIS A 327 4.94 -16.39 6.75
N ALA A 328 4.63 -15.11 6.75
CA ALA A 328 3.78 -14.48 5.74
C ALA A 328 4.53 -13.35 5.06
N VAL A 329 4.32 -13.21 3.74
CA VAL A 329 4.88 -12.12 2.94
C VAL A 329 3.76 -11.53 2.09
N GLU A 330 3.68 -10.20 2.06
CA GLU A 330 2.73 -9.42 1.25
C GLU A 330 3.47 -8.65 0.17
N ALA A 331 2.88 -8.52 -1.02
CA ALA A 331 3.34 -7.63 -2.08
C ALA A 331 2.18 -6.76 -2.56
N ARG A 332 2.47 -5.46 -2.73
CA ARG A 332 1.50 -4.48 -3.24
C ARG A 332 1.59 -4.38 -4.75
N ILE A 333 0.54 -4.79 -5.46
CA ILE A 333 0.40 -4.59 -6.91
C ILE A 333 -0.18 -3.21 -7.16
N CYS A 334 0.61 -2.36 -7.83
CA CYS A 334 0.25 -0.98 -8.15
C CYS A 334 0.22 -0.76 -9.65
N ALA A 335 -0.70 0.09 -10.11
CA ALA A 335 -0.74 0.60 -11.48
C ALA A 335 0.31 1.69 -11.67
N GLU A 336 1.55 1.28 -11.82
CA GLU A 336 2.74 2.14 -11.93
C GLU A 336 3.68 1.60 -12.99
N ASP A 337 4.46 2.49 -13.61
CA ASP A 337 5.47 2.14 -14.59
C ASP A 337 6.89 2.23 -13.99
N PRO A 338 7.48 1.10 -13.55
CA PRO A 338 8.82 1.08 -12.98
C PRO A 338 9.92 1.60 -13.93
N ALA A 339 9.78 1.39 -15.24
CA ALA A 339 10.73 1.87 -16.23
C ALA A 339 10.71 3.40 -16.37
N ASN A 340 9.58 4.04 -16.08
CA ASN A 340 9.38 5.49 -16.09
C ASN A 340 9.27 6.05 -14.67
N ASN A 341 10.19 5.65 -13.78
CA ASN A 341 10.27 6.19 -12.42
C ASN A 341 9.00 6.00 -11.59
N PHE A 342 8.25 4.92 -11.85
CA PHE A 342 6.99 4.57 -11.18
C PHE A 342 5.89 5.64 -11.35
N LEU A 343 5.81 6.24 -12.53
CA LEU A 343 4.68 7.11 -12.84
C LEU A 343 3.37 6.29 -12.78
N PRO A 344 2.30 6.85 -12.19
CA PRO A 344 1.00 6.20 -12.17
C PRO A 344 0.50 5.91 -13.58
N SER A 345 -0.02 4.70 -13.79
CA SER A 345 -0.66 4.26 -15.03
C SER A 345 -2.16 4.25 -14.85
N THR A 346 -2.86 5.15 -15.54
CA THR A 346 -4.32 5.25 -15.51
C THR A 346 -4.94 4.63 -16.74
N GLY A 347 -6.18 4.18 -16.66
CA GLY A 347 -6.91 3.59 -17.77
C GLY A 347 -7.83 2.44 -17.36
N ASP A 348 -8.40 1.78 -18.37
CA ASP A 348 -9.31 0.66 -18.17
C ASP A 348 -8.53 -0.64 -17.92
N ILE A 349 -8.88 -1.36 -16.86
CA ILE A 349 -8.42 -2.74 -16.65
C ILE A 349 -9.22 -3.66 -17.57
N VAL A 350 -8.61 -4.01 -18.68
CA VAL A 350 -9.22 -4.85 -19.70
C VAL A 350 -9.47 -6.27 -19.20
N HIS A 351 -8.50 -6.79 -18.42
CA HIS A 351 -8.54 -8.10 -17.84
C HIS A 351 -7.73 -8.13 -16.56
N VAL A 352 -8.25 -8.79 -15.54
CA VAL A 352 -7.51 -9.17 -14.36
C VAL A 352 -7.84 -10.61 -13.99
N SER A 353 -6.79 -11.37 -13.69
CA SER A 353 -6.89 -12.72 -13.14
C SER A 353 -5.82 -12.88 -12.06
N PHE A 354 -6.25 -13.27 -10.88
CA PHE A 354 -5.36 -13.63 -9.78
C PHE A 354 -5.18 -15.14 -9.70
N PRO A 355 -4.05 -15.63 -9.16
CA PRO A 355 -3.82 -17.05 -9.02
C PRO A 355 -4.90 -17.71 -8.16
N ALA A 356 -5.32 -18.90 -8.56
CA ALA A 356 -6.16 -19.77 -7.73
C ALA A 356 -5.30 -20.50 -6.70
N GLY A 357 -5.89 -20.86 -5.57
CA GLY A 357 -5.24 -21.70 -4.56
C GLY A 357 -4.97 -20.96 -3.24
N ASP A 358 -3.91 -21.36 -2.56
CA ASP A 358 -3.60 -20.95 -1.19
C ASP A 358 -2.80 -19.61 -1.14
N ILE A 359 -3.32 -18.61 -1.87
CA ILE A 359 -2.86 -17.22 -1.84
C ILE A 359 -4.03 -16.35 -1.42
N ARG A 360 -3.83 -15.52 -0.41
CA ARG A 360 -4.81 -14.51 -0.03
C ARG A 360 -4.67 -13.32 -0.97
N VAL A 361 -5.79 -12.93 -1.58
CA VAL A 361 -5.88 -11.79 -2.49
C VAL A 361 -6.83 -10.76 -1.89
N GLU A 362 -6.31 -9.56 -1.64
CA GLU A 362 -7.09 -8.39 -1.27
C GLU A 362 -7.08 -7.44 -2.46
N THR A 363 -8.20 -7.31 -3.16
CA THR A 363 -8.28 -6.52 -4.38
C THR A 363 -9.39 -5.48 -4.34
N GLY A 364 -9.11 -4.32 -4.94
CA GLY A 364 -10.10 -3.28 -5.19
C GLY A 364 -10.57 -3.22 -6.65
N VAL A 365 -10.09 -4.15 -7.50
CA VAL A 365 -10.34 -4.11 -8.95
C VAL A 365 -10.73 -5.48 -9.50
N GLU A 366 -11.43 -5.44 -10.62
CA GLU A 366 -11.77 -6.59 -11.46
C GLU A 366 -11.70 -6.20 -12.95
N SER A 367 -11.90 -7.15 -13.85
CA SER A 367 -11.97 -6.85 -15.29
C SER A 367 -13.11 -5.87 -15.58
N GLY A 368 -12.79 -4.76 -16.23
CA GLY A 368 -13.69 -3.63 -16.50
C GLY A 368 -13.60 -2.47 -15.49
N SER A 369 -12.81 -2.61 -14.42
CA SER A 369 -12.51 -1.49 -13.51
C SER A 369 -11.71 -0.40 -14.20
N VAL A 370 -11.83 0.84 -13.74
CA VAL A 370 -11.08 2.00 -14.24
C VAL A 370 -10.10 2.48 -13.18
N VAL A 371 -8.83 2.58 -13.54
CA VAL A 371 -7.80 3.22 -12.70
C VAL A 371 -7.80 4.71 -12.99
N THR A 372 -8.19 5.50 -12.00
CA THR A 372 -8.34 6.95 -12.12
C THR A 372 -7.13 7.68 -11.53
N PRO A 373 -6.87 8.93 -11.91
CA PRO A 373 -5.79 9.73 -11.33
C PRO A 373 -6.14 10.35 -9.97
N TYR A 374 -7.34 10.09 -9.43
CA TYR A 374 -7.84 10.73 -8.21
C TYR A 374 -7.37 10.06 -6.93
N TYR A 375 -6.94 8.80 -6.99
CA TYR A 375 -6.64 7.97 -5.83
C TYR A 375 -5.29 7.26 -5.97
N ASP A 376 -4.89 6.57 -4.90
CA ASP A 376 -3.69 5.74 -4.90
C ASP A 376 -3.69 4.69 -6.01
N SER A 377 -2.52 4.39 -6.54
CA SER A 377 -2.30 3.45 -7.64
C SER A 377 -2.45 1.97 -7.25
N MET A 378 -2.59 1.64 -5.97
CA MET A 378 -2.66 0.26 -5.49
C MET A 378 -3.94 -0.44 -5.98
N LEU A 379 -3.76 -1.54 -6.70
CA LEU A 379 -4.83 -2.37 -7.27
C LEU A 379 -5.20 -3.53 -6.35
N ALA A 380 -4.19 -4.21 -5.82
CA ALA A 380 -4.34 -5.40 -5.02
C ALA A 380 -3.12 -5.65 -4.13
N LYS A 381 -3.32 -6.52 -3.14
CA LYS A 381 -2.26 -7.12 -2.33
C LYS A 381 -2.34 -8.63 -2.49
N LEU A 382 -1.18 -9.25 -2.69
CA LEU A 382 -1.04 -10.70 -2.66
C LEU A 382 -0.31 -11.09 -1.38
N ILE A 383 -0.86 -12.01 -0.62
CA ILE A 383 -0.29 -12.46 0.64
C ILE A 383 -0.09 -13.97 0.57
N ALA A 384 1.16 -14.40 0.73
CA ALA A 384 1.54 -15.79 0.84
C ALA A 384 1.88 -16.14 2.27
N PHE A 385 1.38 -17.28 2.74
CA PHE A 385 1.74 -17.88 4.01
C PHE A 385 2.34 -19.26 3.79
N ALA A 386 3.41 -19.59 4.54
CA ALA A 386 4.05 -20.90 4.51
C ALA A 386 4.72 -21.23 5.86
N PRO A 387 5.11 -22.49 6.12
CA PRO A 387 5.86 -22.85 7.31
C PRO A 387 7.20 -22.14 7.44
N THR A 388 7.87 -21.85 6.33
CA THR A 388 9.18 -21.16 6.30
C THR A 388 9.14 -19.89 5.45
N ARG A 389 10.09 -18.99 5.69
CA ARG A 389 10.23 -17.74 4.93
C ARG A 389 10.50 -18.00 3.44
N ASP A 390 11.41 -18.91 3.13
CA ASP A 390 11.77 -19.20 1.73
C ASP A 390 10.59 -19.73 0.94
N GLU A 391 9.80 -20.65 1.54
CA GLU A 391 8.56 -21.15 0.93
C GLU A 391 7.52 -20.03 0.73
N ALA A 392 7.38 -19.10 1.70
CA ALA A 392 6.47 -17.97 1.56
C ALA A 392 6.90 -17.02 0.44
N LEU A 393 8.20 -16.72 0.32
CA LEU A 393 8.74 -15.91 -0.76
C LEU A 393 8.57 -16.57 -2.13
N ASP A 394 8.84 -17.89 -2.25
CA ASP A 394 8.67 -18.63 -3.51
C ASP A 394 7.20 -18.67 -3.92
N LYS A 395 6.30 -18.91 -2.96
CA LYS A 395 4.87 -18.93 -3.16
C LYS A 395 4.34 -17.56 -3.61
N LEU A 396 4.78 -16.47 -2.94
CA LEU A 396 4.40 -15.11 -3.33
C LEU A 396 4.90 -14.75 -4.72
N ARG A 397 6.17 -15.07 -5.04
CA ARG A 397 6.71 -14.83 -6.36
C ARG A 397 5.92 -15.56 -7.43
N GLY A 398 5.64 -16.86 -7.24
CA GLY A 398 4.80 -17.61 -8.15
C GLY A 398 3.40 -17.00 -8.32
N ALA A 399 2.83 -16.43 -7.26
CA ALA A 399 1.55 -15.74 -7.32
C ALA A 399 1.62 -14.41 -8.11
N VAL A 400 2.69 -13.63 -7.93
CA VAL A 400 2.95 -12.40 -8.71
C VAL A 400 3.10 -12.75 -10.19
N ASP A 401 3.89 -13.77 -10.50
CA ASP A 401 4.14 -14.22 -11.88
C ASP A 401 2.88 -14.79 -12.56
N ALA A 402 1.99 -15.43 -11.81
CA ALA A 402 0.72 -15.97 -12.29
C ALA A 402 -0.42 -14.93 -12.38
N THR A 403 -0.24 -13.76 -11.78
CA THR A 403 -1.23 -12.68 -11.86
C THR A 403 -1.18 -12.01 -13.23
N SER A 404 -2.33 -11.86 -13.87
CA SER A 404 -2.45 -11.22 -15.17
C SER A 404 -3.31 -9.95 -15.06
N ILE A 405 -2.74 -8.80 -15.40
CA ILE A 405 -3.45 -7.51 -15.45
C ILE A 405 -3.13 -6.85 -16.79
N PHE A 406 -4.17 -6.59 -17.58
CA PHE A 406 -4.04 -5.94 -18.89
C PHE A 406 -4.84 -4.65 -18.94
N GLY A 407 -4.33 -3.67 -19.67
CA GLY A 407 -4.93 -2.36 -19.87
C GLY A 407 -4.17 -1.22 -19.21
N VAL A 408 -3.48 -1.51 -18.10
CA VAL A 408 -2.60 -0.58 -17.39
C VAL A 408 -1.23 -1.22 -17.17
N THR A 409 -0.19 -0.40 -17.06
CA THR A 409 1.13 -0.86 -16.65
C THR A 409 1.15 -1.08 -15.15
N THR A 410 1.79 -2.16 -14.68
CA THR A 410 1.90 -2.49 -13.26
C THR A 410 3.35 -2.71 -12.84
N ASN A 411 3.58 -2.72 -11.54
CA ASN A 411 4.88 -2.99 -10.93
C ASN A 411 5.22 -4.49 -10.81
N GLN A 412 4.45 -5.41 -11.42
CA GLN A 412 4.58 -6.87 -11.23
C GLN A 412 5.97 -7.41 -11.57
N ALA A 413 6.56 -7.01 -12.71
CA ALA A 413 7.90 -7.45 -13.09
C ALA A 413 8.96 -7.00 -12.06
N PHE A 414 8.84 -5.77 -11.57
CA PHE A 414 9.68 -5.26 -10.49
C PHE A 414 9.51 -6.07 -9.19
N LEU A 415 8.28 -6.42 -8.82
CA LEU A 415 7.99 -7.25 -7.64
C LEU A 415 8.61 -8.66 -7.78
N SER A 416 8.48 -9.30 -8.94
CA SER A 416 9.09 -10.61 -9.19
C SER A 416 10.62 -10.56 -9.07
N ASN A 417 11.26 -9.53 -9.66
CA ASN A 417 12.68 -9.30 -9.52
C ASN A 417 13.09 -9.07 -8.05
N LEU A 418 12.33 -8.25 -7.33
CA LEU A 418 12.60 -7.92 -5.93
C LEU A 418 12.46 -9.13 -5.01
N LEU A 419 11.45 -10.00 -5.22
CA LEU A 419 11.25 -11.23 -4.47
C LEU A 419 12.37 -12.27 -4.72
N ASN A 420 12.98 -12.23 -5.90
CA ASN A 420 14.12 -13.11 -6.24
C ASN A 420 15.48 -12.49 -5.96
N TRP A 421 15.52 -11.23 -5.56
CA TRP A 421 16.77 -10.50 -5.34
C TRP A 421 17.56 -11.13 -4.18
N PRO A 422 18.91 -11.33 -4.33
CA PRO A 422 19.73 -11.98 -3.30
C PRO A 422 19.65 -11.34 -1.92
N GLU A 423 19.54 -10.01 -1.85
CA GLU A 423 19.41 -9.27 -0.60
C GLU A 423 18.06 -9.52 0.06
N THR A 424 16.98 -9.64 -0.72
CA THR A 424 15.66 -10.04 -0.21
C THR A 424 15.72 -11.45 0.36
N ARG A 425 16.30 -12.40 -0.40
CA ARG A 425 16.39 -13.80 0.04
C ARG A 425 17.21 -13.95 1.33
N LYS A 426 18.32 -13.22 1.44
CA LYS A 426 19.21 -13.26 2.62
C LYS A 426 18.77 -12.35 3.76
N ALA A 427 17.74 -11.51 3.56
CA ALA A 427 17.32 -10.46 4.49
C ALA A 427 18.49 -9.54 4.91
N THR A 428 19.26 -9.06 3.93
CA THR A 428 20.40 -8.15 4.14
C THR A 428 20.13 -6.73 3.63
N PHE A 429 18.88 -6.43 3.35
CA PHE A 429 18.39 -5.14 2.87
C PHE A 429 18.27 -4.10 4.00
N HIS A 430 18.21 -2.84 3.61
CA HIS A 430 17.91 -1.68 4.45
C HIS A 430 16.97 -0.72 3.68
N THR A 431 16.45 0.31 4.34
CA THR A 431 15.41 1.19 3.78
C THR A 431 15.78 1.90 2.46
N ARG A 432 17.06 1.97 2.11
CA ARG A 432 17.55 2.56 0.84
C ARG A 432 17.93 1.53 -0.22
N SER A 433 17.85 0.24 0.09
CA SER A 433 18.36 -0.83 -0.78
C SER A 433 17.68 -0.84 -2.15
N ILE A 434 16.37 -0.63 -2.22
CA ILE A 434 15.63 -0.55 -3.48
C ILE A 434 16.11 0.66 -4.31
N ASP A 435 16.19 1.85 -3.70
CA ASP A 435 16.60 3.08 -4.41
C ASP A 435 18.04 2.97 -4.92
N GLU A 436 18.94 2.35 -4.16
CA GLU A 436 20.34 2.11 -4.54
C GLU A 436 20.50 1.08 -5.67
N SER A 437 19.55 0.14 -5.80
CA SER A 437 19.57 -0.95 -6.80
C SER A 437 18.47 -0.84 -7.85
N ILE A 438 17.81 0.31 -7.95
CA ILE A 438 16.61 0.49 -8.79
C ILE A 438 16.85 0.10 -10.25
N GLY A 439 18.00 0.46 -10.83
CA GLY A 439 18.32 0.14 -12.22
C GLY A 439 18.43 -1.37 -12.49
N GLN A 440 18.90 -2.16 -11.51
CA GLN A 440 18.93 -3.61 -11.61
C GLN A 440 17.53 -4.22 -11.45
N LEU A 441 16.74 -3.70 -10.51
CA LEU A 441 15.42 -4.23 -10.16
C LEU A 441 14.36 -3.91 -11.23
N THR A 442 14.55 -2.83 -12.00
CA THR A 442 13.63 -2.41 -13.08
C THR A 442 14.15 -2.75 -14.47
N ALA A 443 15.29 -3.47 -14.57
CA ALA A 443 15.83 -3.88 -15.87
C ALA A 443 14.81 -4.74 -16.61
N ALA A 444 14.48 -4.32 -17.84
CA ALA A 444 13.65 -5.12 -18.72
C ALA A 444 14.39 -6.41 -19.13
N PRO A 445 13.67 -7.49 -19.40
CA PRO A 445 14.26 -8.67 -20.01
C PRO A 445 15.04 -8.28 -21.28
N SER A 446 16.23 -8.83 -21.47
CA SER A 446 17.12 -8.47 -22.59
C SER A 446 16.61 -8.94 -23.95
N GLU A 447 15.61 -9.79 -23.98
CA GLU A 447 15.02 -10.33 -25.21
C GLU A 447 13.50 -10.06 -25.25
N SER A 448 13.01 -9.61 -26.42
CA SER A 448 11.57 -9.59 -26.67
C SER A 448 11.09 -11.04 -26.70
N ASN A 449 10.27 -11.41 -25.72
CA ASN A 449 9.68 -12.74 -25.69
C ASN A 449 8.62 -12.83 -26.81
N ARG A 450 9.00 -13.46 -27.93
CA ARG A 450 8.11 -13.68 -29.10
C ARG A 450 6.83 -14.42 -28.70
N GLU A 451 6.95 -15.37 -27.76
CA GLU A 451 5.80 -16.11 -27.25
C GLU A 451 4.82 -15.19 -26.52
N ALA A 452 5.32 -14.26 -25.70
CA ALA A 452 4.48 -13.28 -25.02
C ALA A 452 3.75 -12.35 -25.99
N LEU A 453 4.42 -11.93 -27.09
CA LEU A 453 3.79 -11.14 -28.15
C LEU A 453 2.71 -11.95 -28.88
N ALA A 454 2.98 -13.21 -29.20
CA ALA A 454 2.02 -14.11 -29.83
C ALA A 454 0.80 -14.34 -28.92
N LEU A 455 1.02 -14.64 -27.64
CA LEU A 455 -0.04 -14.83 -26.64
C LEU A 455 -0.87 -13.56 -26.44
N GLY A 456 -0.23 -12.39 -26.35
CA GLY A 456 -0.91 -11.10 -26.25
C GLY A 456 -1.81 -10.81 -27.46
N ALA A 457 -1.33 -11.12 -28.66
CA ALA A 457 -2.09 -10.98 -29.88
C ALA A 457 -3.29 -11.95 -29.96
N CYS A 458 -3.08 -13.22 -29.56
CA CYS A 458 -4.15 -14.22 -29.47
C CYS A 458 -5.22 -13.78 -28.46
N PHE A 459 -4.79 -13.30 -27.28
CA PHE A 459 -5.71 -12.78 -26.27
C PHE A 459 -6.54 -11.61 -26.80
N TRP A 460 -5.90 -10.65 -27.46
CA TRP A 460 -6.60 -9.51 -28.07
C TRP A 460 -7.66 -9.98 -29.07
N MET A 461 -7.30 -10.91 -29.97
CA MET A 461 -8.24 -11.44 -30.96
C MET A 461 -9.40 -12.20 -30.31
N MET A 462 -9.14 -13.05 -29.30
CA MET A 462 -10.18 -13.77 -28.58
C MET A 462 -11.16 -12.81 -27.89
N ARG A 463 -10.63 -11.71 -27.33
CA ARG A 463 -11.46 -10.66 -26.73
C ARG A 463 -12.35 -9.98 -27.77
N GLN A 464 -11.81 -9.63 -28.95
CA GLN A 464 -12.61 -9.03 -30.03
C GLN A 464 -13.75 -9.97 -30.45
N ARG A 465 -13.49 -11.26 -30.57
CA ARG A 465 -14.53 -12.28 -30.85
C ARG A 465 -15.60 -12.34 -29.76
N LYS A 466 -15.21 -12.23 -28.48
CA LYS A 466 -16.15 -12.24 -27.36
C LYS A 466 -17.03 -10.97 -27.34
N ILE A 467 -16.46 -9.81 -27.69
CA ILE A 467 -17.20 -8.55 -27.84
C ILE A 467 -18.20 -8.67 -29.00
N ALA A 468 -17.72 -9.10 -30.17
CA ALA A 468 -18.57 -9.30 -31.34
C ALA A 468 -19.72 -10.31 -31.10
N ALA A 469 -19.47 -11.36 -30.28
CA ALA A 469 -20.49 -12.33 -29.92
C ALA A 469 -21.64 -11.78 -29.05
N ARG A 470 -21.45 -10.60 -28.44
CA ARG A 470 -22.47 -9.91 -27.64
C ARG A 470 -23.32 -8.94 -28.46
N ASP A 471 -22.90 -8.61 -29.70
CA ASP A 471 -23.63 -7.77 -30.61
C ASP A 471 -24.41 -8.67 -31.59
N PRO A 472 -25.76 -8.73 -31.54
CA PRO A 472 -26.56 -9.59 -32.41
C PRO A 472 -26.45 -9.20 -33.87
N TRP A 473 -25.95 -8.02 -34.21
CA TRP A 473 -25.78 -7.50 -35.54
C TRP A 473 -24.39 -7.68 -36.13
N GLN A 474 -23.42 -8.11 -35.31
CA GLN A 474 -22.07 -8.45 -35.78
C GLN A 474 -21.98 -9.94 -36.09
N SER A 475 -21.71 -10.29 -37.34
CA SER A 475 -21.42 -11.66 -37.74
C SER A 475 -20.12 -12.12 -37.05
N ARG A 476 -20.13 -13.30 -36.42
CA ARG A 476 -18.96 -13.93 -35.77
C ARG A 476 -17.78 -14.12 -36.73
N ASP A 477 -18.04 -14.17 -38.01
CA ASP A 477 -17.06 -14.40 -39.07
C ASP A 477 -16.43 -13.09 -39.61
N LEU A 478 -16.93 -11.92 -39.20
CA LEU A 478 -16.48 -10.61 -39.71
C LEU A 478 -15.46 -9.89 -38.82
N THR A 479 -15.05 -10.50 -37.69
CA THR A 479 -13.98 -9.95 -36.85
C THR A 479 -12.64 -10.05 -37.60
N GLY A 480 -12.19 -8.91 -38.10
CA GLY A 480 -11.00 -8.81 -38.97
C GLY A 480 -11.31 -8.70 -40.47
N TRP A 481 -12.59 -8.64 -40.86
CA TRP A 481 -12.95 -8.42 -42.24
C TRP A 481 -12.96 -6.92 -42.57
N HIS A 482 -12.08 -6.49 -43.46
CA HIS A 482 -12.09 -5.16 -44.03
C HIS A 482 -12.64 -5.23 -45.46
N MET A 483 -13.67 -4.43 -45.76
CA MET A 483 -14.10 -4.19 -47.15
C MET A 483 -13.07 -3.29 -47.85
N ALA A 484 -11.95 -3.84 -48.24
CA ALA A 484 -11.09 -3.22 -49.24
C ALA A 484 -11.46 -3.83 -50.57
N ALA A 485 -12.21 -3.11 -51.37
CA ALA A 485 -12.39 -3.41 -52.78
C ALA A 485 -11.06 -3.19 -53.49
N GLY A 486 -10.30 -4.24 -53.70
CA GLY A 486 -9.10 -4.28 -54.50
C GLY A 486 -9.06 -5.58 -55.30
N ASP A 487 -8.73 -5.49 -56.54
CA ASP A 487 -8.81 -6.47 -57.64
C ASP A 487 -8.03 -7.78 -57.46
N ALA A 488 -7.98 -8.40 -56.31
CA ALA A 488 -7.44 -9.74 -56.16
C ALA A 488 -7.91 -10.38 -54.85
N GLY A 489 -9.05 -10.95 -54.79
CA GLY A 489 -9.57 -12.08 -54.00
C GLY A 489 -8.95 -12.50 -52.66
N LEU A 490 -8.17 -11.68 -52.01
CA LEU A 490 -7.54 -11.92 -50.73
C LEU A 490 -8.01 -10.89 -49.73
N SER A 491 -8.77 -11.33 -48.69
CA SER A 491 -9.01 -10.51 -47.51
C SER A 491 -7.68 -10.06 -46.94
N PRO A 492 -7.48 -8.77 -46.63
CA PRO A 492 -6.26 -8.34 -45.97
C PRO A 492 -6.13 -9.06 -44.64
N ILE A 493 -4.98 -9.67 -44.40
CA ILE A 493 -4.65 -10.31 -43.14
C ILE A 493 -4.66 -9.21 -42.06
N PRO A 494 -5.47 -9.32 -40.99
CA PRO A 494 -5.49 -8.28 -39.96
C PRO A 494 -4.10 -8.11 -39.36
N GLU A 495 -3.63 -6.89 -39.27
CA GLU A 495 -2.36 -6.56 -38.63
C GLU A 495 -2.63 -5.87 -37.29
N LEU A 496 -1.89 -6.27 -36.26
CA LEU A 496 -1.88 -5.68 -34.94
C LEU A 496 -0.46 -5.21 -34.62
N HIS A 497 -0.31 -3.93 -34.29
CA HIS A 497 0.95 -3.40 -33.83
C HIS A 497 1.00 -3.47 -32.30
N LEU A 498 1.92 -4.26 -31.75
CA LEU A 498 2.15 -4.37 -30.31
C LEU A 498 3.49 -3.72 -29.95
N THR A 499 3.50 -3.00 -28.85
CA THR A 499 4.71 -2.42 -28.28
C THR A 499 4.87 -2.92 -26.84
N THR A 500 6.02 -3.48 -26.51
CA THR A 500 6.37 -3.90 -25.16
C THR A 500 7.80 -3.43 -24.83
N ALA A 501 7.97 -2.77 -23.67
CA ALA A 501 9.29 -2.42 -23.12
C ALA A 501 10.32 -1.90 -24.15
N GLY A 502 9.89 -1.05 -25.08
CA GLY A 502 10.77 -0.49 -26.13
C GLY A 502 10.91 -1.33 -27.40
N HIS A 503 10.26 -2.48 -27.49
CA HIS A 503 10.20 -3.30 -28.69
C HIS A 503 8.82 -3.21 -29.32
N SER A 504 8.77 -2.97 -30.64
CA SER A 504 7.54 -2.98 -31.42
C SER A 504 7.53 -4.15 -32.38
N ALA A 505 6.40 -4.82 -32.51
CA ALA A 505 6.21 -5.91 -33.44
C ALA A 505 4.89 -5.75 -34.21
N THR A 506 4.90 -6.09 -35.48
CA THR A 506 3.70 -6.24 -36.30
C THR A 506 3.27 -7.69 -36.27
N ILE A 507 2.05 -7.93 -35.81
CA ILE A 507 1.46 -9.27 -35.71
C ILE A 507 0.47 -9.44 -36.86
N ARG A 508 0.62 -10.52 -37.61
CA ARG A 508 -0.30 -10.92 -38.68
C ARG A 508 -0.99 -12.21 -38.31
N PHE A 509 -2.30 -12.24 -38.43
CA PHE A 509 -3.10 -13.41 -38.08
C PHE A 509 -3.44 -14.24 -39.32
N ALA A 510 -3.02 -15.49 -39.34
CA ALA A 510 -3.51 -16.43 -40.33
C ALA A 510 -4.94 -16.93 -39.98
N PRO A 511 -5.71 -17.42 -40.96
CA PRO A 511 -7.00 -18.05 -40.65
C PRO A 511 -6.89 -19.18 -39.65
N VAL A 512 -7.87 -19.26 -38.72
CA VAL A 512 -7.93 -20.33 -37.73
C VAL A 512 -8.14 -21.66 -38.45
N GLN A 513 -7.31 -22.64 -38.12
CA GLN A 513 -7.40 -23.98 -38.70
C GLN A 513 -8.63 -24.74 -38.15
N ALA A 514 -9.06 -25.79 -38.84
CA ALA A 514 -10.21 -26.59 -38.47
C ALA A 514 -10.07 -27.27 -37.08
N ASN A 515 -8.84 -27.50 -36.62
CA ASN A 515 -8.53 -28.01 -35.28
C ASN A 515 -8.50 -26.94 -34.18
N GLY A 516 -8.78 -25.68 -34.52
CA GLY A 516 -8.73 -24.54 -33.60
C GLY A 516 -7.35 -23.92 -33.44
N ALA A 517 -6.32 -24.44 -34.09
CA ALA A 517 -4.97 -23.86 -34.06
C ALA A 517 -4.96 -22.50 -34.80
N MET A 518 -4.24 -21.55 -34.28
CA MET A 518 -4.07 -20.22 -34.84
C MET A 518 -2.58 -19.95 -35.05
N THR A 519 -2.22 -19.58 -36.28
CA THR A 519 -0.87 -19.17 -36.62
C THR A 519 -0.79 -17.64 -36.61
N VAL A 520 0.20 -17.12 -35.93
CA VAL A 520 0.50 -15.69 -35.93
C VAL A 520 1.88 -15.44 -36.51
N GLY A 521 2.00 -14.50 -37.45
CA GLY A 521 3.27 -14.00 -37.94
C GLY A 521 3.70 -12.83 -37.04
N ILE A 522 4.94 -12.85 -36.57
CA ILE A 522 5.54 -11.77 -35.79
C ILE A 522 6.65 -11.16 -36.64
N ASN A 523 6.45 -9.93 -37.09
CA ASN A 523 7.25 -9.34 -38.17
C ASN A 523 7.26 -10.28 -39.39
N ASP A 524 8.39 -10.87 -39.74
CA ASP A 524 8.51 -11.81 -40.85
C ASP A 524 8.58 -13.29 -40.44
N ASP A 525 8.48 -13.60 -39.13
CA ASP A 525 8.51 -14.95 -38.59
C ASP A 525 7.11 -15.44 -38.18
N HIS A 526 6.86 -16.74 -38.26
CA HIS A 526 5.59 -17.37 -37.89
C HIS A 526 5.72 -18.21 -36.62
N VAL A 527 4.74 -18.07 -35.71
CA VAL A 527 4.56 -18.87 -34.51
C VAL A 527 3.17 -19.51 -34.57
N THR A 528 3.11 -20.82 -34.34
CA THR A 528 1.84 -21.58 -34.39
C THR A 528 1.47 -22.07 -32.99
#